data_1ff1afc01622a1b6c6babc84a89e5423
#
_entry.id   1ff1afc01622a1b6c6babc84a89e5423
#
_cell.length_a   1.000
_cell.length_b   1.000
_cell.length_c   1.000
_cell.angle_alpha   90.00
_cell.angle_beta   90.00
_cell.angle_gamma   90.00
#
_symmetry.space_group_name_H-M   'P 1'
#
loop_
_entity.id
_entity.type
_entity.pdbx_description
1 polymer ?
#
loop_
_entity_poly.entity_id
_entity_poly.type
_entity_poly.pdbx_seq_one_letter_code
_entity_poly.pdbx_strand_id
1 'polypeptide(L)'
;MPARTALIRTATGRLAGLSRGSKARRAHPPVEDPHDVNLGRWSSAALMASGLAGVVMPSSVASALELPAVTPRGIAETRAGLGGTYAALGGWALVSRDPTAQAAVGVIWLGAAGARVGSLLLDQPRTDGAFWAYLAAEISLGAAALLGARRARLAARTLVS
;
A
#
# COMPACT_ATOMS: atom_id res chain seq x y z
N MET A 1 69.58 -24.73 7.87
CA MET A 1 70.57 -23.94 7.09
C MET A 1 70.17 -23.89 5.64
N PRO A 2 70.37 -22.79 4.88
CA PRO A 2 70.58 -21.37 5.23
C PRO A 2 69.45 -20.48 4.67
N ALA A 3 69.12 -19.43 5.25
CA ALA A 3 69.34 -17.98 5.17
C ALA A 3 69.58 -17.40 3.75
N ARG A 4 68.74 -16.42 3.37
CA ARG A 4 69.06 -15.24 2.52
C ARG A 4 67.88 -14.29 2.62
N THR A 5 67.89 -13.27 3.45
CA THR A 5 68.51 -11.94 3.37
C THR A 5 68.21 -11.15 2.10
N ALA A 6 67.52 -10.03 2.34
CA ALA A 6 67.55 -8.71 1.72
C ALA A 6 66.93 -8.51 0.31
N LEU A 7 66.01 -7.55 0.25
CA LEU A 7 66.33 -6.25 -0.34
C LEU A 7 65.20 -5.24 -0.07
N ILE A 8 65.56 -4.29 0.77
CA ILE A 8 64.90 -2.98 0.90
C ILE A 8 65.08 -2.25 -0.42
N ARG A 9 64.00 -1.80 -1.01
CA ARG A 9 64.05 -0.75 -2.03
C ARG A 9 63.03 0.32 -1.72
N THR A 10 63.53 1.34 -1.06
CA THR A 10 63.01 2.68 -1.00
C THR A 10 62.70 3.22 -2.38
N ALA A 11 61.50 3.64 -2.60
CA ALA A 11 61.15 4.55 -3.68
C ALA A 11 60.24 5.62 -3.12
N THR A 12 60.89 6.63 -2.58
CA THR A 12 60.38 8.01 -2.49
C THR A 12 60.04 8.52 -3.89
N GLY A 13 58.80 8.90 -4.13
CA GLY A 13 58.46 9.49 -5.41
C GLY A 13 57.07 10.05 -5.51
N ARG A 14 56.91 11.30 -5.19
CA ARG A 14 55.88 12.22 -5.68
C ARG A 14 54.52 12.25 -4.99
N LEU A 15 54.51 12.99 -3.94
CA LEU A 15 53.41 13.92 -3.63
C LEU A 15 53.36 15.00 -4.74
N ALA A 16 52.35 14.96 -5.57
CA ALA A 16 51.96 16.10 -6.37
C ALA A 16 50.52 15.93 -6.81
N GLY A 17 49.67 16.68 -6.18
CA GLY A 17 48.55 17.40 -6.77
C GLY A 17 47.48 16.55 -7.40
N LEU A 18 46.35 16.57 -6.77
CA LEU A 18 45.11 17.00 -7.44
C LEU A 18 43.97 16.98 -6.40
N SER A 19 44.00 17.97 -5.56
CA SER A 19 42.79 18.48 -4.96
C SER A 19 41.85 18.93 -6.08
N ARG A 20 41.14 18.01 -6.68
CA ARG A 20 39.90 18.31 -7.38
C ARG A 20 38.81 18.17 -6.35
N GLY A 21 38.47 19.29 -5.76
CA GLY A 21 37.22 19.48 -5.02
C GLY A 21 36.06 19.09 -5.92
N SER A 22 35.75 17.81 -5.89
CA SER A 22 34.43 17.34 -6.26
C SER A 22 33.50 17.99 -5.24
N LYS A 23 32.91 19.15 -5.58
CA LYS A 23 31.69 19.61 -4.97
C LYS A 23 30.70 18.48 -5.17
N ALA A 24 30.65 17.57 -4.20
CA ALA A 24 29.55 16.64 -4.08
C ALA A 24 28.31 17.52 -4.10
N ARG A 25 27.65 17.57 -5.25
CA ARG A 25 26.34 18.17 -5.42
C ARG A 25 25.51 17.46 -4.36
N ARG A 26 25.25 18.14 -3.25
CA ARG A 26 24.28 17.65 -2.28
C ARG A 26 23.01 17.49 -3.09
N ALA A 27 22.75 16.26 -3.53
CA ALA A 27 21.45 15.93 -4.06
C ALA A 27 20.47 16.30 -2.96
N HIS A 28 19.70 17.33 -3.17
CA HIS A 28 18.55 17.60 -2.32
C HIS A 28 17.75 16.28 -2.32
N PRO A 29 17.43 15.75 -1.13
CA PRO A 29 16.48 14.64 -1.09
C PRO A 29 15.27 15.08 -1.90
N PRO A 30 14.73 14.22 -2.76
CA PRO A 30 13.54 14.54 -3.51
C PRO A 30 12.51 15.04 -2.49
N VAL A 31 12.00 16.24 -2.71
CA VAL A 31 10.88 16.79 -1.95
C VAL A 31 9.74 15.82 -2.19
N GLU A 32 9.50 14.93 -1.23
CA GLU A 32 8.33 14.07 -1.26
C GLU A 32 7.13 14.99 -1.30
N ASP A 33 6.40 14.99 -2.40
CA ASP A 33 5.19 15.78 -2.55
C ASP A 33 4.19 15.26 -1.49
N PRO A 34 3.84 16.05 -0.46
CA PRO A 34 3.01 15.57 0.65
C PRO A 34 1.65 15.04 0.17
N HIS A 35 1.23 15.40 -1.04
CA HIS A 35 0.01 14.92 -1.67
C HIS A 35 0.10 13.48 -2.17
N ASP A 36 1.28 12.99 -2.53
CA ASP A 36 1.46 11.67 -3.14
C ASP A 36 1.46 10.52 -2.11
N VAL A 37 1.98 10.77 -0.91
CA VAL A 37 1.98 9.78 0.18
C VAL A 37 0.57 9.55 0.75
N ASN A 38 -0.33 10.52 0.55
CA ASN A 38 -1.65 10.49 1.16
C ASN A 38 -2.65 9.54 0.48
N LEU A 39 -2.61 9.36 -0.85
CA LEU A 39 -3.64 8.59 -1.57
C LEU A 39 -3.75 7.14 -1.10
N GLY A 40 -2.62 6.42 -1.01
CA GLY A 40 -2.61 5.05 -0.53
C GLY A 40 -3.02 4.94 0.94
N ARG A 41 -2.64 5.92 1.76
CA ARG A 41 -3.03 5.98 3.18
C ARG A 41 -4.53 6.25 3.35
N TRP A 42 -5.09 7.15 2.56
CA TRP A 42 -6.54 7.41 2.56
C TRP A 42 -7.34 6.16 2.18
N SER A 43 -6.89 5.42 1.16
CA SER A 43 -7.50 4.15 0.78
C SER A 43 -7.44 3.10 1.90
N SER A 44 -6.28 3.00 2.57
CA SER A 44 -6.11 2.09 3.71
C SER A 44 -6.98 2.51 4.91
N ALA A 45 -7.08 3.81 5.18
CA ALA A 45 -7.96 4.34 6.22
C ALA A 45 -9.44 4.08 5.91
N ALA A 46 -9.84 4.24 4.65
CA ALA A 46 -11.19 3.93 4.21
C ALA A 46 -11.52 2.44 4.41
N LEU A 47 -10.60 1.53 4.06
CA LEU A 47 -10.78 0.10 4.28
C LEU A 47 -10.91 -0.22 5.77
N MET A 48 -10.03 0.33 6.60
CA MET A 48 -10.09 0.15 8.06
C MET A 48 -11.42 0.68 8.64
N ALA A 49 -11.84 1.87 8.24
CA ALA A 49 -13.10 2.47 8.71
C ALA A 49 -14.31 1.64 8.29
N SER A 50 -14.35 1.15 7.03
CA SER A 50 -15.39 0.23 6.55
C SER A 50 -15.43 -1.05 7.37
N GLY A 51 -14.25 -1.60 7.69
CA GLY A 51 -14.15 -2.78 8.55
C GLY A 51 -14.63 -2.51 9.97
N LEU A 52 -14.21 -1.41 10.59
CA LEU A 52 -14.67 -1.03 11.93
C LEU A 52 -16.19 -0.83 11.99
N ALA A 53 -16.78 -0.23 10.95
CA ALA A 53 -18.24 -0.13 10.84
C ALA A 53 -18.89 -1.53 10.81
N GLY A 54 -18.33 -2.48 10.07
CA GLY A 54 -18.79 -3.87 10.03
C GLY A 54 -18.66 -4.60 11.37
N VAL A 55 -17.64 -4.29 12.17
CA VAL A 55 -17.49 -4.84 13.54
C VAL A 55 -18.49 -4.25 14.50
N VAL A 56 -18.63 -2.92 14.51
CA VAL A 56 -19.43 -2.20 15.53
C VAL A 56 -20.93 -2.21 15.19
N MET A 57 -21.27 -2.05 13.91
CA MET A 57 -22.64 -1.93 13.42
C MET A 57 -22.96 -2.95 12.32
N PRO A 58 -22.79 -4.26 12.56
CA PRO A 58 -22.89 -5.29 11.51
C PRO A 58 -24.26 -5.34 10.84
N SER A 59 -25.33 -5.17 11.60
CA SER A 59 -26.69 -5.16 11.04
C SER A 59 -26.94 -3.97 10.11
N SER A 60 -26.42 -2.79 10.45
CA SER A 60 -26.55 -1.59 9.61
C SER A 60 -25.75 -1.74 8.32
N VAL A 61 -24.52 -2.27 8.41
CA VAL A 61 -23.67 -2.53 7.23
C VAL A 61 -24.32 -3.58 6.34
N ALA A 62 -24.79 -4.68 6.91
CA ALA A 62 -25.49 -5.73 6.15
C ALA A 62 -26.74 -5.17 5.46
N SER A 63 -27.55 -4.37 6.15
CA SER A 63 -28.73 -3.73 5.57
C SER A 63 -28.38 -2.78 4.42
N ALA A 64 -27.33 -1.97 4.56
CA ALA A 64 -26.88 -1.04 3.52
C ALA A 64 -26.36 -1.77 2.27
N LEU A 65 -25.91 -3.02 2.42
CA LEU A 65 -25.44 -3.88 1.34
C LEU A 65 -26.55 -4.85 0.86
N GLU A 66 -27.77 -4.70 1.38
CA GLU A 66 -28.91 -5.61 1.10
C GLU A 66 -28.60 -7.08 1.43
N LEU A 67 -27.68 -7.32 2.38
CA LEU A 67 -27.34 -8.66 2.85
C LEU A 67 -28.29 -9.08 3.98
N PRO A 68 -28.98 -10.22 3.89
CA PRO A 68 -29.91 -10.67 4.93
C PRO A 68 -29.21 -11.22 6.17
N ALA A 69 -28.63 -10.34 7.00
CA ALA A 69 -28.00 -10.70 8.27
C ALA A 69 -29.02 -10.68 9.44
N VAL A 70 -30.13 -11.47 9.29
CA VAL A 70 -31.24 -11.51 10.25
C VAL A 70 -31.05 -12.52 11.38
N THR A 71 -30.03 -13.37 11.30
CA THR A 71 -29.73 -14.37 12.33
C THR A 71 -28.48 -13.98 13.12
N PRO A 72 -28.33 -14.43 14.40
CA PRO A 72 -27.10 -14.21 15.16
C PRO A 72 -25.84 -14.68 14.43
N ARG A 73 -25.92 -15.79 13.68
CA ARG A 73 -24.83 -16.30 12.87
C ARG A 73 -24.52 -15.37 11.70
N GLY A 74 -25.52 -14.89 10.95
CA GLY A 74 -25.33 -13.93 9.86
C GLY A 74 -24.70 -12.62 10.33
N ILE A 75 -25.08 -12.13 11.51
CA ILE A 75 -24.45 -10.98 12.16
C ILE A 75 -22.98 -11.27 12.48
N ALA A 76 -22.69 -12.44 13.06
CA ALA A 76 -21.32 -12.84 13.37
C ALA A 76 -20.44 -12.97 12.11
N GLU A 77 -20.96 -13.56 11.03
CA GLU A 77 -20.23 -13.68 9.75
C GLU A 77 -19.98 -12.31 9.11
N THR A 78 -20.96 -11.38 9.16
CA THR A 78 -20.75 -10.00 8.69
C THR A 78 -19.66 -9.29 9.50
N ARG A 79 -19.70 -9.46 10.83
CA ARG A 79 -18.71 -8.87 11.75
C ARG A 79 -17.31 -9.42 11.49
N ALA A 80 -17.17 -10.71 11.26
CA ALA A 80 -15.89 -11.35 10.99
C ALA A 80 -15.41 -11.09 9.56
N GLY A 81 -16.22 -11.42 8.55
CA GLY A 81 -15.85 -11.41 7.14
C GLY A 81 -15.62 -10.00 6.60
N LEU A 82 -16.62 -9.12 6.72
CA LEU A 82 -16.49 -7.74 6.26
C LEU A 82 -15.79 -6.87 7.31
N GLY A 83 -16.18 -7.01 8.58
CA GLY A 83 -15.67 -6.16 9.66
C GLY A 83 -14.22 -6.43 9.97
N GLY A 84 -13.93 -7.57 10.56
CA GLY A 84 -12.61 -7.92 11.08
C GLY A 84 -11.54 -7.96 10.00
N THR A 85 -11.82 -8.57 8.88
CA THR A 85 -10.87 -8.69 7.76
C THR A 85 -10.47 -7.32 7.20
N TYR A 86 -11.44 -6.44 6.95
CA TYR A 86 -11.16 -5.12 6.40
C TYR A 86 -10.47 -4.21 7.40
N ALA A 87 -10.88 -4.25 8.68
CA ALA A 87 -10.24 -3.48 9.74
C ALA A 87 -8.78 -3.91 9.94
N ALA A 88 -8.51 -5.20 9.98
CA ALA A 88 -7.17 -5.74 10.16
C ALA A 88 -6.24 -5.39 8.98
N LEU A 89 -6.70 -5.59 7.73
CA LEU A 89 -5.89 -5.32 6.55
C LEU A 89 -5.62 -3.81 6.38
N GLY A 90 -6.67 -2.98 6.52
CA GLY A 90 -6.52 -1.53 6.44
C GLY A 90 -5.63 -0.98 7.55
N GLY A 91 -5.79 -1.47 8.78
CA GLY A 91 -4.96 -1.11 9.93
C GLY A 91 -3.50 -1.54 9.73
N TRP A 92 -3.26 -2.76 9.28
CA TRP A 92 -1.91 -3.22 8.95
C TRP A 92 -1.24 -2.33 7.90
N ALA A 93 -1.93 -1.99 6.82
CA ALA A 93 -1.38 -1.13 5.78
C ALA A 93 -1.06 0.29 6.27
N LEU A 94 -1.84 0.81 7.23
CA LEU A 94 -1.58 2.12 7.84
C LEU A 94 -0.36 2.10 8.78
N VAL A 95 -0.20 1.05 9.58
CA VAL A 95 0.85 0.96 10.61
C VAL A 95 2.18 0.55 9.99
N SER A 96 2.19 -0.47 9.12
CA SER A 96 3.42 -1.01 8.56
C SER A 96 4.12 -0.06 7.57
N ARG A 97 3.36 0.82 6.93
CA ARG A 97 3.83 1.68 5.83
C ARG A 97 4.48 0.89 4.68
N ASP A 98 4.26 -0.42 4.63
CA ASP A 98 4.80 -1.30 3.59
C ASP A 98 4.02 -1.09 2.28
N PRO A 99 4.68 -0.78 1.16
CA PRO A 99 4.05 -0.71 -0.14
C PRO A 99 3.32 -1.99 -0.55
N THR A 100 3.73 -3.15 -0.04
CA THR A 100 3.06 -4.44 -0.28
C THR A 100 1.71 -4.49 0.43
N ALA A 101 1.63 -4.01 1.67
CA ALA A 101 0.39 -3.91 2.41
C ALA A 101 -0.61 -2.97 1.73
N GLN A 102 -0.13 -1.81 1.24
CA GLN A 102 -0.96 -0.89 0.46
C GLN A 102 -1.45 -1.52 -0.85
N ALA A 103 -0.58 -2.27 -1.54
CA ALA A 103 -0.99 -3.00 -2.74
C ALA A 103 -2.08 -4.04 -2.44
N ALA A 104 -1.99 -4.75 -1.32
CA ALA A 104 -3.02 -5.70 -0.89
C ALA A 104 -4.38 -4.99 -0.67
N VAL A 105 -4.39 -3.81 -0.05
CA VAL A 105 -5.61 -2.98 0.07
C VAL A 105 -6.19 -2.66 -1.32
N GLY A 106 -5.34 -2.27 -2.27
CA GLY A 106 -5.77 -1.99 -3.64
C GLY A 106 -6.39 -3.20 -4.34
N VAL A 107 -5.81 -4.38 -4.15
CA VAL A 107 -6.33 -5.65 -4.69
C VAL A 107 -7.70 -5.99 -4.09
N ILE A 108 -7.91 -5.77 -2.80
CA ILE A 108 -9.21 -6.01 -2.15
C ILE A 108 -10.29 -5.11 -2.75
N TRP A 109 -10.03 -3.80 -2.87
CA TRP A 109 -10.99 -2.88 -3.47
C TRP A 109 -11.31 -3.23 -4.92
N LEU A 110 -10.30 -3.48 -5.75
CA LEU A 110 -10.51 -3.85 -7.16
C LEU A 110 -11.12 -5.23 -7.31
N GLY A 111 -10.84 -6.16 -6.39
CA GLY A 111 -11.51 -7.46 -6.34
C GLY A 111 -13.00 -7.32 -6.07
N ALA A 112 -13.39 -6.46 -5.14
CA ALA A 112 -14.79 -6.16 -4.86
C ALA A 112 -15.47 -5.51 -6.09
N ALA A 113 -14.83 -4.52 -6.71
CA ALA A 113 -15.32 -3.91 -7.94
C ALA A 113 -15.49 -4.95 -9.08
N GLY A 114 -14.49 -5.81 -9.27
CA GLY A 114 -14.53 -6.86 -10.28
C GLY A 114 -15.66 -7.87 -10.05
N ALA A 115 -15.87 -8.29 -8.79
CA ALA A 115 -16.99 -9.17 -8.42
C ALA A 115 -18.34 -8.47 -8.68
N ARG A 116 -18.45 -7.19 -8.32
CA ARG A 116 -19.67 -6.39 -8.56
C ARG A 116 -19.98 -6.25 -10.06
N VAL A 117 -18.97 -6.00 -10.89
CA VAL A 117 -19.12 -5.99 -12.35
C VAL A 117 -19.49 -7.36 -12.88
N GLY A 118 -18.87 -8.44 -12.38
CA GLY A 118 -19.21 -9.81 -12.73
C GLY A 118 -20.67 -10.14 -12.43
N SER A 119 -21.18 -9.69 -11.28
CA SER A 119 -22.60 -9.89 -10.90
C SER A 119 -23.57 -9.23 -11.86
N LEU A 120 -23.22 -8.13 -12.54
CA LEU A 120 -24.08 -7.54 -13.56
C LEU A 120 -24.36 -8.51 -14.71
N LEU A 121 -23.41 -9.39 -15.02
CA LEU A 121 -23.55 -10.38 -16.10
C LEU A 121 -24.21 -11.68 -15.63
N LEU A 122 -23.90 -12.09 -14.38
CA LEU A 122 -24.31 -13.39 -13.85
C LEU A 122 -25.68 -13.33 -13.14
N ASP A 123 -25.88 -12.30 -12.31
CA ASP A 123 -27.01 -12.23 -11.38
C ASP A 123 -28.05 -11.19 -11.79
N GLN A 124 -27.69 -10.27 -12.69
CA GLN A 124 -28.54 -9.16 -13.15
C GLN A 124 -29.21 -8.40 -11.99
N PRO A 125 -28.43 -7.94 -10.98
CA PRO A 125 -28.98 -7.31 -9.79
C PRO A 125 -29.70 -6.00 -10.15
N ARG A 126 -30.65 -5.60 -9.32
CA ARG A 126 -31.19 -4.25 -9.43
C ARG A 126 -30.10 -3.25 -9.11
N THR A 127 -29.85 -2.32 -10.05
CA THR A 127 -28.84 -1.29 -9.87
C THR A 127 -29.54 0.03 -9.51
N ASP A 128 -29.11 0.63 -8.41
CA ASP A 128 -29.52 1.94 -7.97
C ASP A 128 -28.31 2.87 -7.82
N GLY A 129 -28.54 4.08 -7.31
CA GLY A 129 -27.46 5.05 -7.09
C GLY A 129 -26.40 4.55 -6.08
N ALA A 130 -26.79 3.76 -5.09
CA ALA A 130 -25.86 3.20 -4.09
C ALA A 130 -24.96 2.15 -4.73
N PHE A 131 -25.49 1.28 -5.58
CA PHE A 131 -24.70 0.28 -6.32
C PHE A 131 -23.57 0.93 -7.12
N TRP A 132 -23.88 1.98 -7.88
CA TRP A 132 -22.88 2.69 -8.70
C TRP A 132 -21.92 3.51 -7.86
N ALA A 133 -22.37 4.08 -6.74
CA ALA A 133 -21.49 4.79 -5.80
C ALA A 133 -20.46 3.85 -5.16
N TYR A 134 -20.87 2.66 -4.73
CA TYR A 134 -19.94 1.65 -4.21
C TYR A 134 -18.94 1.22 -5.27
N LEU A 135 -19.37 0.91 -6.49
CA LEU A 135 -18.48 0.53 -7.59
C LEU A 135 -17.44 1.63 -7.89
N ALA A 136 -17.87 2.88 -7.97
CA ALA A 136 -16.98 4.01 -8.20
C ALA A 136 -15.98 4.20 -7.05
N ALA A 137 -16.42 4.06 -5.80
CA ALA A 137 -15.55 4.12 -4.62
C ALA A 137 -14.52 2.99 -4.63
N GLU A 138 -14.92 1.75 -4.89
CA GLU A 138 -14.05 0.58 -4.96
C GLU A 138 -12.96 0.75 -6.02
N ILE A 139 -13.31 1.20 -7.23
CA ILE A 139 -12.35 1.47 -8.30
C ILE A 139 -11.39 2.59 -7.91
N SER A 140 -11.90 3.70 -7.39
CA SER A 140 -11.11 4.88 -7.06
C SER A 140 -10.14 4.59 -5.91
N LEU A 141 -10.61 3.95 -4.83
CA LEU A 141 -9.80 3.58 -3.69
C LEU A 141 -8.77 2.51 -4.04
N GLY A 142 -9.15 1.55 -4.87
CA GLY A 142 -8.23 0.53 -5.36
C GLY A 142 -7.11 1.10 -6.21
N ALA A 143 -7.45 1.97 -7.16
CA ALA A 143 -6.47 2.67 -7.99
C ALA A 143 -5.54 3.54 -7.14
N ALA A 144 -6.07 4.30 -6.19
CA ALA A 144 -5.29 5.15 -5.28
C ALA A 144 -4.29 4.34 -4.47
N ALA A 145 -4.68 3.19 -3.92
CA ALA A 145 -3.79 2.30 -3.16
C ALA A 145 -2.67 1.73 -4.03
N LEU A 146 -2.99 1.23 -5.23
CA LEU A 146 -1.98 0.66 -6.14
C LEU A 146 -1.01 1.71 -6.67
N LEU A 147 -1.49 2.89 -7.03
CA LEU A 147 -0.63 4.00 -7.45
C LEU A 147 0.30 4.44 -6.32
N GLY A 148 -0.22 4.58 -5.10
CA GLY A 148 0.57 4.89 -3.91
C GLY A 148 1.66 3.85 -3.66
N ALA A 149 1.31 2.56 -3.69
CA ALA A 149 2.25 1.46 -3.51
C ALA A 149 3.33 1.44 -4.60
N ARG A 150 2.96 1.68 -5.86
CA ARG A 150 3.91 1.73 -6.97
C ARG A 150 4.92 2.89 -6.81
N ARG A 151 4.44 4.08 -6.47
CA ARG A 151 5.29 5.25 -6.24
C ARG A 151 6.28 5.04 -5.11
N ALA A 152 5.82 4.51 -3.98
CA ALA A 152 6.67 4.18 -2.84
C ALA A 152 7.78 3.18 -3.20
N ARG A 153 7.48 2.17 -4.01
CA ARG A 153 8.49 1.21 -4.50
C ARG A 153 9.50 1.85 -5.44
N LEU A 154 9.09 2.77 -6.31
CA LEU A 154 10.00 3.48 -7.22
C LEU A 154 10.92 4.40 -6.45
N ALA A 155 10.41 5.17 -5.47
CA ALA A 155 11.21 6.02 -4.61
C ALA A 155 12.27 5.24 -3.83
N ALA A 156 11.92 4.07 -3.29
CA ALA A 156 12.88 3.22 -2.60
C ALA A 156 14.03 2.72 -3.49
N ARG A 157 13.78 2.47 -4.77
CA ARG A 157 14.81 2.03 -5.73
C ARG A 157 15.82 3.13 -6.07
N THR A 158 15.39 4.38 -6.17
CA THR A 158 16.27 5.52 -6.49
C THR A 158 17.22 5.90 -5.35
N LEU A 159 16.93 5.45 -4.12
CA LEU A 159 17.81 5.69 -2.95
C LEU A 159 18.94 4.65 -2.84
N VAL A 160 18.88 3.53 -3.57
CA VAL A 160 19.83 2.42 -3.51
C VAL A 160 20.79 2.43 -4.73
N SER A 161 20.46 3.19 -5.78
CA SER A 161 21.30 3.39 -6.97
C SER A 161 22.22 4.60 -6.83
#